data_610e1217bc2d5e79def27283ec70f84e
#
_entry.id   610e1217bc2d5e79def27283ec70f84e
#
_cell.length_a   1.000
_cell.length_b   1.000
_cell.length_c   1.000
_cell.angle_alpha   90.00
_cell.angle_beta   90.00
_cell.angle_gamma   90.00
#
_symmetry.space_group_name_H-M   'P 1'
#
loop_
_entity.id
_entity.type
_entity.pdbx_description
1 polymer ?
#
loop_
_entity_poly.entity_id
_entity_poly.type
_entity_poly.pdbx_seq_one_letter_code
_entity_poly.pdbx_strand_id
1 'polypeptide(L)'
;MKRIIALFLLFLISAVFFACAKAETNKGVTTKPTVPEPYTTVIDGKKYTAQKLSPQEKDYQIGYYNENNQPERFEYYTGGKLSYYYISSEFDDNGNDNVQKYYSADGKLLGTVKNGKFYNSSGKEISESEMDALLPQ
;
A
#
# COMPACT_ATOMS: atom_id res chain seq x y z
N MET A 1 46.27 -25.13 -19.58
CA MET A 1 47.43 -25.44 -18.70
C MET A 1 47.20 -24.74 -17.35
N LYS A 2 47.35 -25.54 -16.28
CA LYS A 2 47.57 -25.19 -14.85
C LYS A 2 46.37 -24.58 -14.14
N ARG A 3 45.65 -25.33 -13.31
CA ARG A 3 45.90 -25.89 -11.94
C ARG A 3 45.56 -24.88 -10.87
N ILE A 4 44.45 -25.14 -10.09
CA ILE A 4 44.40 -25.69 -8.72
C ILE A 4 44.77 -24.61 -7.71
N ILE A 5 43.96 -24.37 -6.68
CA ILE A 5 43.93 -25.07 -5.39
C ILE A 5 42.72 -24.62 -4.56
N ALA A 6 42.00 -25.63 -4.04
CA ALA A 6 41.06 -25.50 -2.94
C ALA A 6 41.81 -25.23 -1.63
N LEU A 7 41.24 -24.42 -0.77
CA LEU A 7 41.64 -24.41 0.64
C LEU A 7 40.39 -24.37 1.53
N PHE A 8 40.09 -25.54 2.06
CA PHE A 8 39.24 -25.74 3.23
C PHE A 8 39.98 -25.15 4.46
N LEU A 9 39.33 -24.30 5.19
CA LEU A 9 39.76 -24.01 6.55
C LEU A 9 38.57 -24.15 7.49
N LEU A 10 38.58 -25.31 8.15
CA LEU A 10 37.81 -25.58 9.37
C LEU A 10 38.26 -24.58 10.45
N PHE A 11 37.33 -23.89 11.06
CA PHE A 11 37.58 -23.25 12.35
C PHE A 11 36.61 -23.74 13.42
N LEU A 12 37.24 -24.32 14.40
CA LEU A 12 36.71 -24.98 15.58
C LEU A 12 35.84 -24.06 16.45
N ILE A 13 34.85 -24.71 17.00
CA ILE A 13 34.01 -24.33 18.13
C ILE A 13 34.86 -23.93 19.34
N SER A 14 34.61 -22.78 19.88
CA SER A 14 34.95 -22.45 21.28
C SER A 14 33.73 -21.93 21.99
N ALA A 15 33.10 -22.85 22.72
CA ALA A 15 32.09 -22.51 23.71
C ALA A 15 32.77 -21.80 24.90
N VAL A 16 32.42 -20.57 25.15
CA VAL A 16 32.73 -19.90 26.41
C VAL A 16 31.40 -19.62 27.11
N PHE A 17 31.10 -20.43 28.10
CA PHE A 17 30.09 -20.15 29.10
C PHE A 17 30.55 -18.98 29.95
N PHE A 18 29.82 -17.86 29.91
CA PHE A 18 29.87 -16.86 30.95
C PHE A 18 28.53 -16.80 31.64
N ALA A 19 28.54 -17.17 32.89
CA ALA A 19 27.40 -17.15 33.79
C ALA A 19 27.17 -15.74 34.35
N CYS A 20 25.87 -15.45 34.51
CA CYS A 20 25.26 -14.52 35.48
C CYS A 20 25.80 -13.08 35.63
N ALA A 21 25.06 -12.14 35.09
CA ALA A 21 24.68 -10.93 35.84
C ALA A 21 23.23 -10.59 35.52
N LYS A 22 22.36 -10.63 36.54
CA LYS A 22 21.00 -10.08 36.46
C LYS A 22 21.11 -8.57 36.25
N ALA A 23 20.89 -8.15 35.03
CA ALA A 23 20.48 -6.79 34.72
C ALA A 23 19.01 -6.86 34.32
N GLU A 24 18.14 -6.33 35.13
CA GLU A 24 16.76 -6.02 34.76
C GLU A 24 16.82 -4.95 33.66
N THR A 25 16.88 -5.39 32.41
CA THR A 25 16.69 -4.53 31.27
C THR A 25 15.21 -4.41 31.05
N ASN A 26 14.64 -3.25 31.38
CA ASN A 26 13.35 -2.78 30.91
C ASN A 26 13.31 -3.04 29.39
N LYS A 27 12.68 -4.13 28.96
CA LYS A 27 12.33 -4.39 27.58
C LYS A 27 11.25 -3.38 27.23
N GLY A 28 11.64 -2.25 26.69
CA GLY A 28 10.76 -1.44 25.89
C GLY A 28 10.26 -2.32 24.77
N VAL A 29 9.02 -2.79 24.89
CA VAL A 29 8.31 -3.49 23.82
C VAL A 29 8.05 -2.44 22.74
N THR A 30 8.97 -2.32 21.82
CA THR A 30 8.72 -1.62 20.56
C THR A 30 7.76 -2.50 19.77
N THR A 31 6.47 -2.34 20.03
CA THR A 31 5.44 -2.93 19.17
C THR A 31 5.57 -2.30 17.80
N LYS A 32 6.12 -3.07 16.85
CA LYS A 32 6.11 -2.69 15.44
C LYS A 32 4.65 -2.43 15.06
N PRO A 33 4.33 -1.26 14.46
CA PRO A 33 2.98 -0.99 14.02
C PRO A 33 2.50 -2.11 13.10
N THR A 34 1.42 -2.78 13.48
CA THR A 34 0.86 -3.87 12.69
C THR A 34 -0.25 -3.31 11.83
N VAL A 35 -0.22 -3.61 10.53
CA VAL A 35 -1.34 -3.29 9.63
C VAL A 35 -2.56 -4.07 10.12
N PRO A 36 -3.72 -3.43 10.30
CA PRO A 36 -4.94 -4.12 10.71
C PRO A 36 -5.33 -5.24 9.74
N GLU A 37 -5.94 -6.30 10.27
CA GLU A 37 -6.47 -7.40 9.47
C GLU A 37 -7.54 -6.91 8.48
N PRO A 38 -7.63 -7.52 7.28
CA PRO A 38 -8.69 -7.22 6.32
C PRO A 38 -10.08 -7.49 6.91
N TYR A 39 -11.06 -6.70 6.51
CA TYR A 39 -12.45 -6.84 6.93
C TYR A 39 -13.42 -6.74 5.75
N THR A 40 -14.61 -7.31 5.92
CA THR A 40 -15.67 -7.22 4.91
C THR A 40 -16.52 -5.99 5.12
N THR A 41 -16.84 -5.28 4.03
CA THR A 41 -17.74 -4.12 4.03
C THR A 41 -18.62 -4.09 2.78
N VAL A 42 -19.65 -3.24 2.80
CA VAL A 42 -20.56 -3.00 1.66
C VAL A 42 -20.56 -1.51 1.34
N ILE A 43 -20.27 -1.15 0.09
CA ILE A 43 -20.32 0.23 -0.43
C ILE A 43 -21.26 0.21 -1.65
N ASP A 44 -22.26 1.08 -1.65
CA ASP A 44 -23.25 1.19 -2.74
C ASP A 44 -23.88 -0.15 -3.13
N GLY A 45 -24.13 -1.02 -2.13
CA GLY A 45 -24.74 -2.34 -2.33
C GLY A 45 -23.76 -3.42 -2.80
N LYS A 46 -22.51 -3.11 -3.09
CA LYS A 46 -21.47 -4.05 -3.51
C LYS A 46 -20.58 -4.44 -2.33
N LYS A 47 -20.30 -5.74 -2.21
CA LYS A 47 -19.47 -6.32 -1.16
C LYS A 47 -17.99 -6.25 -1.53
N TYR A 48 -17.15 -5.86 -0.55
CA TYR A 48 -15.70 -5.76 -0.69
C TYR A 48 -14.97 -6.40 0.48
N THR A 49 -13.76 -6.86 0.23
CA THR A 49 -12.73 -7.04 1.26
C THR A 49 -11.94 -5.75 1.35
N ALA A 50 -12.00 -5.06 2.49
CA ALA A 50 -11.29 -3.83 2.75
C ALA A 50 -10.00 -4.11 3.52
N GLN A 51 -8.90 -3.49 3.13
CA GLN A 51 -7.61 -3.62 3.79
C GLN A 51 -6.96 -2.24 3.97
N LYS A 52 -6.58 -1.91 5.19
CA LYS A 52 -5.74 -0.75 5.47
C LYS A 52 -4.31 -1.06 5.02
N LEU A 53 -3.75 -0.24 4.13
CA LEU A 53 -2.46 -0.50 3.49
C LEU A 53 -1.26 0.08 4.24
N SER A 54 -1.51 0.95 5.23
CA SER A 54 -0.49 1.61 6.03
C SER A 54 -0.79 1.45 7.52
N PRO A 55 0.21 1.23 8.39
CA PRO A 55 0.02 1.14 9.83
C PRO A 55 -0.21 2.51 10.50
N GLN A 56 -0.09 3.62 9.77
CA GLN A 56 -0.24 4.97 10.31
C GLN A 56 -1.69 5.22 10.73
N GLU A 57 -1.88 5.98 11.82
CA GLU A 57 -3.21 6.22 12.38
C GLU A 57 -3.96 7.36 11.68
N LYS A 58 -3.25 8.36 11.18
CA LYS A 58 -3.85 9.60 10.64
C LYS A 58 -3.76 9.71 9.14
N ASP A 59 -2.63 9.29 8.55
CA ASP A 59 -2.40 9.37 7.12
C ASP A 59 -2.25 7.94 6.61
N TYR A 60 -3.31 7.41 6.00
CA TYR A 60 -3.38 6.02 5.58
C TYR A 60 -4.24 5.83 4.33
N GLN A 61 -4.13 4.67 3.74
CA GLN A 61 -4.91 4.24 2.60
C GLN A 61 -5.73 2.99 2.95
N ILE A 62 -6.92 2.87 2.35
CA ILE A 62 -7.71 1.65 2.38
C ILE A 62 -7.94 1.20 0.95
N GLY A 63 -7.53 -0.03 0.63
CA GLY A 63 -7.86 -0.71 -0.62
C GLY A 63 -9.11 -1.57 -0.45
N TYR A 64 -10.01 -1.52 -1.42
CA TYR A 64 -11.25 -2.32 -1.47
C TYR A 64 -11.18 -3.25 -2.67
N TYR A 65 -11.22 -4.54 -2.39
CA TYR A 65 -11.04 -5.62 -3.35
C TYR A 65 -12.37 -6.34 -3.57
N ASN A 66 -12.71 -6.60 -4.82
CA ASN A 66 -13.90 -7.37 -5.19
C ASN A 66 -13.73 -8.87 -4.91
N GLU A 67 -14.73 -9.67 -5.25
CA GLU A 67 -14.72 -11.14 -5.05
C GLU A 67 -13.63 -11.86 -5.85
N ASN A 68 -13.14 -11.26 -6.93
CA ASN A 68 -12.03 -11.74 -7.75
C ASN A 68 -10.66 -11.23 -7.25
N ASN A 69 -10.62 -10.59 -6.06
CA ASN A 69 -9.44 -9.97 -5.49
C ASN A 69 -8.83 -8.84 -6.36
N GLN A 70 -9.65 -8.19 -7.19
CA GLN A 70 -9.24 -7.03 -7.98
C GLN A 70 -9.47 -5.75 -7.18
N PRO A 71 -8.50 -4.83 -7.15
CA PRO A 71 -8.62 -3.58 -6.41
C PRO A 71 -9.52 -2.59 -7.18
N GLU A 72 -10.77 -2.44 -6.75
CA GLU A 72 -11.73 -1.57 -7.44
C GLU A 72 -11.84 -0.18 -6.86
N ARG A 73 -11.44 0.05 -5.59
CA ARG A 73 -11.51 1.36 -4.95
C ARG A 73 -10.33 1.53 -4.00
N PHE A 74 -9.79 2.73 -3.96
CA PHE A 74 -8.81 3.15 -2.97
C PHE A 74 -9.23 4.47 -2.35
N GLU A 75 -9.14 4.56 -1.02
CA GLU A 75 -9.44 5.74 -0.25
C GLU A 75 -8.17 6.25 0.44
N TYR A 76 -7.96 7.54 0.37
CA TYR A 76 -6.82 8.25 0.96
C TYR A 76 -7.29 9.13 2.10
N TYR A 77 -6.72 8.92 3.27
CA TYR A 77 -7.04 9.64 4.50
C TYR A 77 -5.87 10.51 4.93
N THR A 78 -6.14 11.77 5.22
CA THR A 78 -5.19 12.75 5.76
C THR A 78 -5.75 13.29 7.07
N GLY A 79 -4.95 13.25 8.14
CA GLY A 79 -5.40 13.65 9.47
C GLY A 79 -6.58 12.82 10.00
N GLY A 80 -6.75 11.57 9.54
CA GLY A 80 -7.85 10.68 9.91
C GLY A 80 -9.18 10.98 9.20
N LYS A 81 -9.19 11.86 8.20
CA LYS A 81 -10.37 12.20 7.40
C LYS A 81 -10.15 11.78 5.95
N LEU A 82 -11.21 11.30 5.29
CA LEU A 82 -11.17 11.02 3.86
C LEU A 82 -10.81 12.30 3.10
N SER A 83 -9.73 12.24 2.33
CA SER A 83 -9.22 13.33 1.50
C SER A 83 -9.73 13.22 0.07
N TYR A 84 -9.48 12.07 -0.54
CA TYR A 84 -9.98 11.72 -1.86
C TYR A 84 -10.04 10.20 -2.02
N TYR A 85 -10.66 9.74 -3.10
CA TYR A 85 -10.64 8.33 -3.49
C TYR A 85 -10.61 8.17 -5.00
N TYR A 86 -10.19 7.00 -5.48
CA TYR A 86 -10.41 6.64 -6.87
C TYR A 86 -11.09 5.29 -7.01
N ILE A 87 -11.75 5.12 -8.15
CA ILE A 87 -12.40 3.87 -8.55
C ILE A 87 -11.71 3.37 -9.80
N SER A 88 -11.24 2.11 -9.75
CA SER A 88 -10.62 1.38 -10.85
C SER A 88 -11.65 0.60 -11.63
N SER A 89 -11.47 0.51 -12.95
CA SER A 89 -12.33 -0.26 -13.85
C SER A 89 -11.58 -0.66 -15.13
N GLU A 90 -12.24 -1.46 -15.98
CA GLU A 90 -11.68 -1.93 -17.25
C GLU A 90 -10.36 -2.69 -17.03
N PHE A 91 -10.39 -3.75 -16.21
CA PHE A 91 -9.22 -4.58 -15.93
C PHE A 91 -8.82 -5.42 -17.15
N ASP A 92 -7.51 -5.49 -17.42
CA ASP A 92 -6.95 -6.41 -18.41
C ASP A 92 -6.89 -7.87 -17.90
N ASP A 93 -6.44 -8.80 -18.75
CA ASP A 93 -6.32 -10.23 -18.41
C ASP A 93 -5.30 -10.50 -17.28
N ASN A 94 -4.40 -9.54 -16.97
CA ASN A 94 -3.44 -9.62 -15.88
C ASN A 94 -3.98 -8.99 -14.59
N GLY A 95 -5.17 -8.40 -14.62
CA GLY A 95 -5.79 -7.73 -13.49
C GLY A 95 -5.33 -6.28 -13.27
N ASN A 96 -4.63 -5.68 -14.25
CA ASN A 96 -4.28 -4.25 -14.20
C ASN A 96 -5.48 -3.42 -14.64
N ASP A 97 -5.75 -2.33 -13.92
CA ASP A 97 -6.80 -1.39 -14.27
C ASP A 97 -6.38 -0.46 -15.42
N ASN A 98 -7.25 -0.32 -16.41
CA ASN A 98 -7.04 0.58 -17.54
C ASN A 98 -7.66 1.95 -17.33
N VAL A 99 -8.60 2.07 -16.38
CA VAL A 99 -9.29 3.31 -16.07
C VAL A 99 -9.36 3.52 -14.57
N GLN A 100 -8.90 4.69 -14.10
CA GLN A 100 -9.03 5.17 -12.74
C GLN A 100 -9.75 6.51 -12.74
N LYS A 101 -10.86 6.64 -12.00
CA LYS A 101 -11.58 7.91 -11.82
C LYS A 101 -11.37 8.41 -10.41
N TYR A 102 -10.84 9.62 -10.28
CA TYR A 102 -10.49 10.27 -9.02
C TYR A 102 -11.59 11.21 -8.58
N TYR A 103 -11.96 11.14 -7.30
CA TYR A 103 -13.03 11.92 -6.69
C TYR A 103 -12.55 12.57 -5.40
N SER A 104 -13.03 13.78 -5.13
CA SER A 104 -12.90 14.39 -3.82
C SER A 104 -13.73 13.64 -2.76
N ALA A 105 -13.51 13.92 -1.49
CA ALA A 105 -14.22 13.27 -0.38
C ALA A 105 -15.76 13.41 -0.47
N ASP A 106 -16.25 14.50 -1.07
CA ASP A 106 -17.69 14.78 -1.30
C ASP A 106 -18.22 14.16 -2.61
N GLY A 107 -17.41 13.36 -3.32
CA GLY A 107 -17.82 12.62 -4.51
C GLY A 107 -17.76 13.39 -5.83
N LYS A 108 -17.16 14.59 -5.86
CA LYS A 108 -16.98 15.36 -7.09
C LYS A 108 -15.81 14.76 -7.91
N LEU A 109 -16.03 14.51 -9.21
CA LEU A 109 -14.97 14.04 -10.11
C LEU A 109 -13.86 15.10 -10.24
N LEU A 110 -12.65 14.72 -9.93
CA LEU A 110 -11.44 15.55 -10.06
C LEU A 110 -10.76 15.32 -11.42
N GLY A 111 -10.60 14.05 -11.81
CA GLY A 111 -9.96 13.67 -13.05
C GLY A 111 -10.05 12.18 -13.32
N THR A 112 -9.47 11.75 -14.44
CA THR A 112 -9.44 10.35 -14.88
C THR A 112 -8.06 10.02 -15.42
N VAL A 113 -7.54 8.85 -15.09
CA VAL A 113 -6.42 8.22 -15.80
C VAL A 113 -7.00 7.13 -16.67
N LYS A 114 -6.67 7.12 -17.96
CA LYS A 114 -7.11 6.11 -18.92
C LYS A 114 -5.95 5.73 -19.83
N ASN A 115 -5.58 4.44 -19.83
CA ASN A 115 -4.47 3.90 -20.61
C ASN A 115 -3.18 4.72 -20.45
N GLY A 116 -2.85 5.12 -19.22
CA GLY A 116 -1.66 5.93 -18.90
C GLY A 116 -1.74 7.41 -19.27
N LYS A 117 -2.88 7.91 -19.74
CA LYS A 117 -3.12 9.33 -20.03
C LYS A 117 -4.01 9.95 -18.96
N PHE A 118 -3.76 11.22 -18.66
CA PHE A 118 -4.44 11.98 -17.61
C PHE A 118 -5.45 12.95 -18.22
N TYR A 119 -6.63 13.05 -17.61
CA TYR A 119 -7.72 13.91 -18.04
C TYR A 119 -8.32 14.63 -16.82
N ASN A 120 -8.62 15.91 -16.96
CA ASN A 120 -9.36 16.63 -15.93
C ASN A 120 -10.87 16.26 -15.93
N SER A 121 -11.63 16.82 -15.00
CA SER A 121 -13.08 16.55 -14.86
C SER A 121 -13.93 16.91 -16.08
N SER A 122 -13.43 17.77 -16.98
CA SER A 122 -14.09 18.12 -18.26
C SER A 122 -13.69 17.20 -19.42
N GLY A 123 -12.80 16.23 -19.19
CA GLY A 123 -12.31 15.31 -20.20
C GLY A 123 -11.18 15.87 -21.10
N LYS A 124 -10.60 17.02 -20.73
CA LYS A 124 -9.42 17.56 -21.42
C LYS A 124 -8.17 16.81 -20.96
N GLU A 125 -7.34 16.36 -21.90
CA GLU A 125 -6.02 15.76 -21.60
C GLU A 125 -5.11 16.80 -20.91
N ILE A 126 -4.46 16.39 -19.82
CA ILE A 126 -3.57 17.19 -18.97
C ILE A 126 -2.28 16.40 -18.68
N SER A 127 -1.27 17.06 -18.13
CA SER A 127 -0.06 16.39 -17.65
C SER A 127 -0.28 15.68 -16.32
N GLU A 128 0.63 14.76 -15.97
CA GLU A 128 0.64 14.11 -14.65
C GLU A 128 0.73 15.14 -13.51
N SER A 129 1.60 16.14 -13.64
CA SER A 129 1.75 17.19 -12.64
C SER A 129 0.49 18.07 -12.46
N GLU A 130 -0.28 18.29 -13.53
CA GLU A 130 -1.58 18.95 -13.43
C GLU A 130 -2.61 18.05 -12.75
N MET A 131 -2.57 16.72 -12.98
CA MET A 131 -3.43 15.77 -12.29
C MET A 131 -3.11 15.73 -10.79
N ASP A 132 -1.84 15.68 -10.40
CA ASP A 132 -1.41 15.70 -9.01
C ASP A 132 -1.86 16.97 -8.28
N ALA A 133 -1.86 18.12 -8.97
CA ALA A 133 -2.34 19.38 -8.43
C ALA A 133 -3.87 19.44 -8.20
N LEU A 134 -4.63 18.52 -8.81
CA LEU A 134 -6.07 18.38 -8.57
C LEU A 134 -6.38 17.57 -7.30
N LEU A 135 -5.43 16.76 -6.83
CA LEU A 135 -5.63 15.92 -5.65
C LEU A 135 -5.42 16.76 -4.37
N PRO A 136 -6.28 16.62 -3.35
CA PRO A 136 -6.09 17.23 -2.05
C PRO A 136 -4.78 16.75 -1.40
N GLN A 137 -4.02 17.69 -0.86
CA GLN A 137 -2.75 17.42 -0.15
C GLN A 137 -2.99 17.18 1.34
#